data_95753b663692f83f37602bb0ce2e5af9
#
_entry.id   95753b663692f83f37602bb0ce2e5af9
#
_cell.length_a   1.000
_cell.length_b   1.000
_cell.length_c   1.000
_cell.angle_alpha   90.00
_cell.angle_beta   90.00
_cell.angle_gamma   90.00
#
_symmetry.space_group_name_H-M   'P 1'
#
loop_
_entity.id
_entity.type
_entity.pdbx_description
1 polymer ?
#
loop_
_entity_poly.entity_id
_entity_poly.type
_entity_poly.pdbx_seq_one_letter_code
_entity_poly.pdbx_strand_id
1 'polypeptide(L)'
;MGLKTFKGGVHPKDGKDLSKSKPIKELLPEGDLVFPLSQHIGAPATPIVAVGDAVLKGQKIAEAGGFVSSPIYSSVSGTVKAIEPRRVTVGDMVNSIIIESDGEFNEVTYEETEDVTKLSNEEIIGKIKEAGVVGMGGAGFPTHVKLSPKEPDKIEYIIANCAECEPYLTSDYRRMIEEPEKLVEGMKIILQLFPHAKGIFGVEDNKPDCIEKLQALVAGESRMEVCPLQTKYPQGGERQLIFATTGRSINSKMLPADAGCIVDNVETMVAIYNAVRFGRPLTNRIFTVTGDAVCEPRNFYISIGTSYSQLLEAAGGLVAPAKKMIAGGPMMGFALFSVDVPTTKTTSALLCMTEDEASKYETTACINCGRCVEACPEALVPSRLADYSEHKQMDKFEEWYGLECVECGSCSYVCPARRPLAQSVKTMKKFVLAEKRKKN
;
A
#
# COMPACT_ATOMS: atom_id res chain seq x y z
N MET A 1 5.65 12.06 -27.76
CA MET A 1 4.44 12.33 -26.96
C MET A 1 4.86 12.87 -25.61
N GLY A 2 4.15 13.88 -25.05
CA GLY A 2 4.43 14.36 -23.70
C GLY A 2 4.14 13.27 -22.65
N LEU A 3 4.79 13.36 -21.47
CA LEU A 3 4.53 12.48 -20.35
C LEU A 3 3.07 12.58 -19.90
N LYS A 4 2.44 11.44 -19.60
CA LYS A 4 1.07 11.40 -19.08
C LYS A 4 1.02 11.84 -17.62
N THR A 5 -0.04 12.54 -17.23
CA THR A 5 -0.20 13.11 -15.88
C THR A 5 -1.65 13.51 -15.60
N PHE A 6 -1.93 14.06 -14.41
CA PHE A 6 -3.21 14.58 -13.96
C PHE A 6 -3.10 16.08 -13.60
N LYS A 7 -4.21 16.77 -13.32
CA LYS A 7 -4.23 18.17 -12.85
C LYS A 7 -3.93 18.25 -11.35
N GLY A 8 -3.33 19.37 -10.90
CA GLY A 8 -2.96 19.57 -9.51
C GLY A 8 -1.72 18.78 -9.13
N GLY A 9 -1.63 18.35 -7.88
CA GLY A 9 -0.47 17.66 -7.34
C GLY A 9 0.65 18.59 -6.89
N VAL A 10 1.71 17.99 -6.37
CA VAL A 10 2.87 18.70 -5.81
C VAL A 10 4.17 17.96 -6.16
N HIS A 11 5.30 18.64 -6.00
CA HIS A 11 6.64 18.07 -6.19
C HIS A 11 7.40 18.14 -4.85
N PRO A 12 7.19 17.21 -3.92
CA PRO A 12 7.94 17.14 -2.68
C PRO A 12 9.39 16.71 -2.95
N LYS A 13 10.31 17.01 -2.01
CA LYS A 13 11.65 16.42 -2.02
C LYS A 13 11.50 14.89 -1.93
N ASP A 14 12.03 14.17 -2.91
CA ASP A 14 11.77 12.74 -3.03
C ASP A 14 12.54 11.86 -2.03
N GLY A 15 13.76 12.25 -1.63
CA GLY A 15 14.58 11.55 -0.62
C GLY A 15 14.94 10.10 -0.96
N LYS A 16 14.71 9.66 -2.20
CA LYS A 16 14.89 8.26 -2.63
C LYS A 16 16.36 7.85 -2.73
N ASP A 17 17.27 8.81 -2.91
CA ASP A 17 18.70 8.57 -3.02
C ASP A 17 19.31 7.89 -1.79
N LEU A 18 18.66 8.00 -0.62
CA LEU A 18 19.12 7.36 0.62
C LEU A 18 19.14 5.83 0.55
N SER A 19 18.21 5.22 -0.20
CA SER A 19 18.00 3.76 -0.18
C SER A 19 17.93 3.11 -1.57
N LYS A 20 17.63 3.87 -2.65
CA LYS A 20 17.37 3.29 -3.98
C LYS A 20 18.53 2.51 -4.60
N SER A 21 19.76 2.91 -4.33
CA SER A 21 20.96 2.30 -4.94
C SER A 21 21.38 0.97 -4.31
N LYS A 22 20.86 0.65 -3.12
CA LYS A 22 21.23 -0.56 -2.38
C LYS A 22 20.30 -1.71 -2.75
N PRO A 23 20.83 -2.92 -3.03
CA PRO A 23 19.99 -4.09 -3.26
C PRO A 23 19.16 -4.44 -2.02
N ILE A 24 18.06 -5.15 -2.26
CA ILE A 24 17.22 -5.68 -1.19
C ILE A 24 18.05 -6.63 -0.33
N LYS A 25 17.97 -6.48 0.99
CA LYS A 25 18.61 -7.37 1.95
C LYS A 25 17.55 -8.22 2.64
N GLU A 26 17.72 -9.52 2.66
CA GLU A 26 16.89 -10.40 3.47
C GLU A 26 17.14 -10.14 4.96
N LEU A 27 16.07 -10.08 5.74
CA LEU A 27 16.11 -10.00 7.19
C LEU A 27 15.27 -11.13 7.78
N LEU A 28 15.96 -12.06 8.42
CA LEU A 28 15.32 -13.10 9.23
C LEU A 28 14.94 -12.49 10.59
N PRO A 29 13.66 -12.63 11.01
CA PRO A 29 13.21 -12.09 12.28
C PRO A 29 13.68 -12.96 13.45
N GLU A 30 13.81 -12.35 14.61
CA GLU A 30 14.14 -13.01 15.87
C GLU A 30 13.02 -12.82 16.91
N GLY A 31 12.85 -13.79 17.81
CA GLY A 31 11.92 -13.71 18.93
C GLY A 31 10.44 -13.75 18.51
N ASP A 32 9.63 -12.92 19.15
CA ASP A 32 8.17 -12.91 18.95
C ASP A 32 7.76 -12.17 17.68
N LEU A 33 6.94 -12.81 16.85
CA LEU A 33 6.25 -12.15 15.74
C LEU A 33 4.78 -11.96 16.08
N VAL A 34 4.24 -10.81 15.69
CA VAL A 34 2.86 -10.41 15.99
C VAL A 34 2.04 -10.32 14.73
N PHE A 35 0.94 -11.08 14.67
CA PHE A 35 0.02 -11.14 13.54
C PHE A 35 -1.34 -10.55 13.91
N PRO A 36 -1.57 -9.23 13.71
CA PRO A 36 -2.88 -8.64 13.94
C PRO A 36 -3.95 -9.31 13.07
N LEU A 37 -5.12 -9.58 13.65
CA LEU A 37 -6.24 -10.21 12.93
C LEU A 37 -6.93 -9.26 11.94
N SER A 38 -6.68 -7.95 12.05
CA SER A 38 -7.15 -6.93 11.11
C SER A 38 -5.97 -6.31 10.37
N GLN A 39 -5.62 -6.88 9.19
CA GLN A 39 -4.53 -6.40 8.33
C GLN A 39 -5.04 -5.87 6.98
N HIS A 40 -6.35 -5.72 6.80
CA HIS A 40 -7.00 -5.37 5.53
C HIS A 40 -8.36 -4.71 5.80
N ILE A 41 -8.96 -4.11 4.77
CA ILE A 41 -10.34 -3.63 4.83
C ILE A 41 -11.31 -4.82 4.88
N GLY A 42 -12.37 -4.69 5.66
CA GLY A 42 -13.44 -5.67 5.80
C GLY A 42 -13.44 -6.34 7.17
N ALA A 43 -14.00 -7.55 7.26
CA ALA A 43 -14.09 -8.29 8.50
C ALA A 43 -12.70 -8.79 8.95
N PRO A 44 -12.33 -8.66 10.23
CA PRO A 44 -11.10 -9.26 10.76
C PRO A 44 -11.06 -10.77 10.49
N ALA A 45 -9.87 -11.33 10.38
CA ALA A 45 -9.68 -12.78 10.33
C ALA A 45 -9.99 -13.44 11.68
N THR A 46 -10.35 -14.71 11.66
CA THR A 46 -10.66 -15.50 12.85
C THR A 46 -9.54 -16.51 13.10
N PRO A 47 -8.92 -16.56 14.29
CA PRO A 47 -7.90 -17.55 14.61
C PRO A 47 -8.38 -18.98 14.44
N ILE A 48 -7.54 -19.85 13.90
CA ILE A 48 -7.76 -21.29 13.80
C ILE A 48 -6.72 -22.11 14.57
N VAL A 49 -5.84 -21.42 15.29
CA VAL A 49 -4.81 -21.98 16.17
C VAL A 49 -5.08 -21.57 17.62
N ALA A 50 -4.55 -22.34 18.57
CA ALA A 50 -4.63 -22.10 20.01
C ALA A 50 -3.23 -21.83 20.60
N VAL A 51 -3.20 -21.24 21.80
CA VAL A 51 -1.96 -21.06 22.56
C VAL A 51 -1.35 -22.42 22.86
N GLY A 52 -0.06 -22.57 22.57
CA GLY A 52 0.72 -23.81 22.68
C GLY A 52 0.82 -24.62 21.40
N ASP A 53 0.08 -24.29 20.35
CA ASP A 53 0.18 -24.98 19.05
C ASP A 53 1.54 -24.70 18.40
N ALA A 54 2.18 -25.74 17.88
CA ALA A 54 3.33 -25.60 16.98
C ALA A 54 2.84 -25.26 15.58
N VAL A 55 3.51 -24.32 14.93
CA VAL A 55 3.18 -23.86 13.57
C VAL A 55 4.42 -23.83 12.67
N LEU A 56 4.22 -24.05 11.38
CA LEU A 56 5.24 -23.94 10.35
C LEU A 56 5.12 -22.62 9.61
N LYS A 57 6.22 -22.16 9.01
CA LYS A 57 6.19 -21.05 8.07
C LYS A 57 5.29 -21.41 6.87
N GLY A 58 4.41 -20.48 6.48
CA GLY A 58 3.42 -20.70 5.43
C GLY A 58 2.18 -21.46 5.89
N GLN A 59 2.07 -21.87 7.16
CA GLN A 59 0.86 -22.45 7.70
C GLN A 59 -0.21 -21.38 7.94
N LYS A 60 -1.47 -21.67 7.56
CA LYS A 60 -2.60 -20.80 7.86
C LYS A 60 -2.86 -20.79 9.36
N ILE A 61 -2.92 -19.60 9.96
CA ILE A 61 -3.15 -19.37 11.39
C ILE A 61 -4.47 -18.65 11.69
N ALA A 62 -5.07 -18.02 10.68
CA ALA A 62 -6.40 -17.44 10.79
C ALA A 62 -7.14 -17.52 9.46
N GLU A 63 -8.44 -17.81 9.51
CA GLU A 63 -9.35 -17.82 8.35
C GLU A 63 -9.99 -16.46 8.11
N ALA A 64 -10.40 -16.23 6.86
CA ALA A 64 -11.14 -15.03 6.49
C ALA A 64 -12.48 -14.96 7.26
N GLY A 65 -12.74 -13.83 7.94
CA GLY A 65 -13.94 -13.61 8.75
C GLY A 65 -15.19 -13.22 7.97
N GLY A 66 -15.14 -13.17 6.62
CA GLY A 66 -16.29 -12.80 5.78
C GLY A 66 -15.92 -12.72 4.30
N PHE A 67 -16.86 -12.24 3.46
CA PHE A 67 -16.65 -12.12 2.03
C PHE A 67 -15.50 -11.13 1.70
N VAL A 68 -15.51 -9.94 2.31
CA VAL A 68 -14.39 -8.99 2.24
C VAL A 68 -13.51 -9.24 3.45
N SER A 69 -12.61 -10.18 3.32
CA SER A 69 -11.64 -10.60 4.33
C SER A 69 -10.53 -11.41 3.68
N SER A 70 -9.46 -11.70 4.42
CA SER A 70 -8.30 -12.43 3.91
C SER A 70 -7.71 -13.30 5.01
N PRO A 71 -7.35 -14.57 4.74
CA PRO A 71 -6.67 -15.42 5.70
C PRO A 71 -5.28 -14.89 6.06
N ILE A 72 -4.77 -15.31 7.22
CA ILE A 72 -3.43 -14.94 7.71
C ILE A 72 -2.61 -16.21 7.87
N TYR A 73 -1.34 -16.09 7.50
CA TYR A 73 -0.36 -17.18 7.52
C TYR A 73 0.81 -16.84 8.43
N SER A 74 1.36 -17.84 9.09
CA SER A 74 2.62 -17.66 9.81
C SER A 74 3.76 -17.40 8.83
N SER A 75 4.57 -16.41 9.11
CA SER A 75 5.79 -16.11 8.35
C SER A 75 7.04 -16.80 8.92
N VAL A 76 6.89 -17.52 10.02
CA VAL A 76 7.95 -18.25 10.72
C VAL A 76 7.45 -19.61 11.19
N SER A 77 8.36 -20.55 11.53
CA SER A 77 8.05 -21.70 12.37
C SER A 77 8.23 -21.32 13.85
N GLY A 78 7.51 -22.02 14.73
CA GLY A 78 7.57 -21.76 16.17
C GLY A 78 6.30 -22.18 16.90
N THR A 79 6.05 -21.57 18.06
CA THR A 79 4.92 -21.89 18.93
C THR A 79 4.01 -20.67 19.13
N VAL A 80 2.71 -20.88 19.08
CA VAL A 80 1.73 -19.84 19.42
C VAL A 80 1.82 -19.52 20.91
N LYS A 81 2.41 -18.36 21.23
CA LYS A 81 2.68 -17.92 22.60
C LYS A 81 1.47 -17.29 23.27
N ALA A 82 0.71 -16.50 22.52
CA ALA A 82 -0.48 -15.82 23.02
C ALA A 82 -1.44 -15.42 21.90
N ILE A 83 -2.71 -15.19 22.24
CA ILE A 83 -3.69 -14.53 21.37
C ILE A 83 -4.31 -13.40 22.20
N GLU A 84 -3.88 -12.16 21.97
CA GLU A 84 -4.24 -11.01 22.80
C GLU A 84 -4.15 -9.70 22.02
N PRO A 85 -4.72 -8.58 22.55
CA PRO A 85 -4.59 -7.28 21.91
C PRO A 85 -3.14 -6.78 21.87
N ARG A 86 -2.68 -6.39 20.69
CA ARG A 86 -1.37 -5.75 20.47
C ARG A 86 -1.55 -4.43 19.72
N ARG A 87 -0.66 -3.50 20.00
CA ARG A 87 -0.66 -2.19 19.37
C ARG A 87 -0.21 -2.29 17.91
N VAL A 88 -0.90 -1.57 17.03
CA VAL A 88 -0.56 -1.45 15.62
C VAL A 88 -0.14 -0.02 15.26
N THR A 89 0.35 0.19 14.05
CA THR A 89 0.94 1.48 13.60
C THR A 89 0.03 2.70 13.73
N VAL A 90 -1.29 2.52 13.67
CA VAL A 90 -2.28 3.61 13.86
C VAL A 90 -2.59 3.90 15.33
N GLY A 91 -1.97 3.17 16.26
CA GLY A 91 -2.12 3.35 17.70
C GLY A 91 -3.22 2.51 18.34
N ASP A 92 -4.06 1.85 17.56
CA ASP A 92 -5.14 0.99 18.05
C ASP A 92 -4.60 -0.32 18.64
N MET A 93 -5.37 -0.90 19.58
CA MET A 93 -5.14 -2.24 20.11
C MET A 93 -5.97 -3.24 19.30
N VAL A 94 -5.32 -4.17 18.63
CA VAL A 94 -5.95 -5.17 17.75
C VAL A 94 -5.62 -6.57 18.26
N ASN A 95 -6.63 -7.45 18.37
CA ASN A 95 -6.41 -8.86 18.67
C ASN A 95 -5.42 -9.44 17.68
N SER A 96 -4.38 -10.09 18.19
CA SER A 96 -3.23 -10.56 17.42
C SER A 96 -2.83 -11.96 17.89
N ILE A 97 -2.36 -12.78 16.97
CA ILE A 97 -1.66 -14.02 17.27
C ILE A 97 -0.18 -13.69 17.44
N ILE A 98 0.41 -14.11 18.55
CA ILE A 98 1.83 -13.96 18.84
C ILE A 98 2.49 -15.33 18.69
N ILE A 99 3.52 -15.42 17.84
CA ILE A 99 4.29 -16.64 17.61
C ILE A 99 5.73 -16.39 18.06
N GLU A 100 6.21 -17.21 18.99
CA GLU A 100 7.63 -17.27 19.37
C GLU A 100 8.33 -18.12 18.33
N SER A 101 9.21 -17.47 17.54
CA SER A 101 9.98 -18.16 16.49
C SER A 101 10.98 -19.11 17.11
N ASP A 102 11.10 -20.31 16.52
CA ASP A 102 12.16 -21.29 16.86
C ASP A 102 13.48 -21.01 16.15
N GLY A 103 13.51 -20.07 15.20
CA GLY A 103 14.67 -19.72 14.38
C GLY A 103 15.02 -20.75 13.29
N GLU A 104 14.25 -21.82 13.15
CA GLU A 104 14.52 -22.90 12.18
C GLU A 104 13.86 -22.62 10.81
N PHE A 105 12.79 -21.81 10.77
CA PHE A 105 12.03 -21.46 9.57
C PHE A 105 11.53 -22.67 8.77
N ASN A 106 11.21 -23.79 9.46
CA ASN A 106 10.62 -24.96 8.83
C ASN A 106 9.32 -24.59 8.11
N GLU A 107 9.23 -24.93 6.81
CA GLU A 107 8.18 -24.44 5.92
C GLU A 107 7.23 -25.59 5.52
N VAL A 108 5.95 -25.28 5.30
CA VAL A 108 5.00 -26.22 4.72
C VAL A 108 5.37 -26.51 3.26
N THR A 109 4.96 -27.68 2.76
CA THR A 109 5.09 -27.98 1.32
C THR A 109 4.02 -27.24 0.54
N TYR A 110 4.41 -26.55 -0.52
CA TYR A 110 3.50 -25.84 -1.42
C TYR A 110 3.22 -26.66 -2.66
N GLU A 111 1.98 -26.54 -3.15
CA GLU A 111 1.56 -27.16 -4.41
C GLU A 111 1.82 -26.18 -5.57
N GLU A 112 2.84 -26.47 -6.36
CA GLU A 112 3.19 -25.66 -7.53
C GLU A 112 2.28 -25.98 -8.72
N THR A 113 2.00 -24.97 -9.52
CA THR A 113 1.29 -25.08 -10.80
C THR A 113 2.30 -25.06 -11.94
N GLU A 114 2.49 -26.16 -12.64
CA GLU A 114 3.46 -26.23 -13.75
C GLU A 114 3.10 -25.29 -14.91
N ASP A 115 1.83 -25.25 -15.28
CA ASP A 115 1.32 -24.45 -16.39
C ASP A 115 0.08 -23.65 -15.97
N VAL A 116 0.30 -22.38 -15.63
CA VAL A 116 -0.73 -21.46 -15.18
C VAL A 116 -1.81 -21.22 -16.25
N THR A 117 -1.47 -21.36 -17.54
CA THR A 117 -2.40 -21.11 -18.66
C THR A 117 -3.53 -22.12 -18.73
N LYS A 118 -3.39 -23.27 -18.07
CA LYS A 118 -4.42 -24.33 -18.01
C LYS A 118 -5.42 -24.15 -16.87
N LEU A 119 -5.17 -23.23 -15.96
CA LEU A 119 -6.08 -22.96 -14.84
C LEU A 119 -7.34 -22.23 -15.34
N SER A 120 -8.48 -22.60 -14.80
CA SER A 120 -9.71 -21.82 -14.94
C SER A 120 -9.65 -20.51 -14.16
N ASN A 121 -10.53 -19.56 -14.47
CA ASN A 121 -10.61 -18.30 -13.74
C ASN A 121 -10.92 -18.53 -12.25
N GLU A 122 -11.78 -19.48 -11.93
CA GLU A 122 -12.15 -19.85 -10.56
C GLU A 122 -10.95 -20.40 -9.79
N GLU A 123 -10.12 -21.22 -10.42
CA GLU A 123 -8.90 -21.77 -9.80
C GLU A 123 -7.88 -20.68 -9.52
N ILE A 124 -7.66 -19.76 -10.48
CA ILE A 124 -6.75 -18.60 -10.28
C ILE A 124 -7.23 -17.73 -9.10
N ILE A 125 -8.51 -17.34 -9.10
CA ILE A 125 -9.10 -16.53 -8.04
C ILE A 125 -9.06 -17.27 -6.70
N GLY A 126 -9.33 -18.58 -6.71
CA GLY A 126 -9.25 -19.46 -5.54
C GLY A 126 -7.85 -19.48 -4.93
N LYS A 127 -6.80 -19.68 -5.75
CA LYS A 127 -5.38 -19.65 -5.30
C LYS A 127 -5.00 -18.29 -4.70
N ILE A 128 -5.41 -17.17 -5.33
CA ILE A 128 -5.15 -15.81 -4.83
C ILE A 128 -5.84 -15.58 -3.47
N LYS A 129 -7.10 -16.05 -3.32
CA LYS A 129 -7.87 -15.97 -2.09
C LYS A 129 -7.20 -16.78 -0.99
N GLU A 130 -6.91 -18.06 -1.25
CA GLU A 130 -6.27 -18.97 -0.29
C GLU A 130 -4.87 -18.48 0.10
N ALA A 131 -4.10 -17.88 -0.79
CA ALA A 131 -2.81 -17.30 -0.45
C ALA A 131 -2.91 -16.00 0.38
N GLY A 132 -4.10 -15.50 0.64
CA GLY A 132 -4.31 -14.32 1.46
C GLY A 132 -3.77 -13.02 0.84
N VAL A 133 -3.74 -12.91 -0.47
CA VAL A 133 -3.23 -11.73 -1.18
C VAL A 133 -4.20 -10.56 -1.03
N VAL A 134 -3.65 -9.42 -0.63
CA VAL A 134 -4.38 -8.14 -0.51
C VAL A 134 -3.66 -7.04 -1.27
N GLY A 135 -4.35 -5.95 -1.56
CA GLY A 135 -3.74 -4.77 -2.19
C GLY A 135 -2.70 -4.11 -1.28
N MET A 136 -1.42 -4.21 -1.62
CA MET A 136 -0.31 -3.81 -0.77
C MET A 136 0.11 -2.33 -0.92
N GLY A 137 -0.36 -1.64 -1.94
CA GLY A 137 -0.11 -0.20 -2.15
C GLY A 137 -1.10 0.75 -1.46
N GLY A 138 -1.97 0.22 -0.57
CA GLY A 138 -3.02 1.03 0.06
C GLY A 138 -3.68 0.34 1.24
N ALA A 139 -5.02 0.39 1.30
CA ALA A 139 -5.79 -0.03 2.46
C ALA A 139 -6.00 -1.56 2.61
N GLY A 140 -5.31 -2.38 1.83
CA GLY A 140 -5.37 -3.83 1.95
C GLY A 140 -6.68 -4.45 1.47
N PHE A 141 -7.27 -3.94 0.41
CA PHE A 141 -8.48 -4.56 -0.14
C PHE A 141 -8.17 -5.98 -0.67
N PRO A 142 -8.96 -7.01 -0.28
CA PRO A 142 -8.70 -8.39 -0.70
C PRO A 142 -8.67 -8.53 -2.23
N THR A 143 -7.56 -9.03 -2.77
CA THR A 143 -7.32 -9.05 -4.22
C THR A 143 -8.30 -9.95 -4.97
N HIS A 144 -8.69 -11.11 -4.39
CA HIS A 144 -9.68 -11.99 -5.01
C HIS A 144 -11.05 -11.30 -5.23
N VAL A 145 -11.46 -10.38 -4.31
CA VAL A 145 -12.70 -9.60 -4.48
C VAL A 145 -12.54 -8.58 -5.62
N LYS A 146 -11.38 -7.91 -5.69
CA LYS A 146 -11.07 -6.95 -6.76
C LYS A 146 -11.08 -7.62 -8.14
N LEU A 147 -10.53 -8.83 -8.23
CA LEU A 147 -10.47 -9.62 -9.47
C LEU A 147 -11.78 -10.35 -9.82
N SER A 148 -12.84 -10.16 -9.02
CA SER A 148 -14.19 -10.71 -9.26
C SER A 148 -15.23 -9.60 -9.42
N PRO A 149 -15.06 -8.68 -10.40
CA PRO A 149 -16.04 -7.61 -10.64
C PRO A 149 -17.36 -8.20 -11.14
N LYS A 150 -18.47 -7.46 -10.93
CA LYS A 150 -19.81 -7.90 -11.37
C LYS A 150 -19.91 -8.09 -12.90
N GLU A 151 -19.16 -7.31 -13.66
CA GLU A 151 -19.18 -7.28 -15.11
C GLU A 151 -17.74 -7.44 -15.65
N PRO A 152 -17.16 -8.66 -15.61
CA PRO A 152 -15.77 -8.90 -15.99
C PRO A 152 -15.48 -8.53 -17.46
N ASP A 153 -16.44 -8.69 -18.36
CA ASP A 153 -16.30 -8.34 -19.77
C ASP A 153 -16.15 -6.84 -20.04
N LYS A 154 -16.50 -5.99 -19.07
CA LYS A 154 -16.32 -4.54 -19.16
C LYS A 154 -14.92 -4.08 -18.74
N ILE A 155 -14.08 -4.96 -18.23
CA ILE A 155 -12.71 -4.61 -17.85
C ILE A 155 -11.85 -4.51 -19.11
N GLU A 156 -11.36 -3.30 -19.38
CA GLU A 156 -10.54 -2.98 -20.54
C GLU A 156 -9.08 -2.71 -20.19
N TYR A 157 -8.79 -2.37 -18.92
CA TYR A 157 -7.44 -2.01 -18.48
C TYR A 157 -7.08 -2.66 -17.15
N ILE A 158 -5.95 -3.34 -17.13
CA ILE A 158 -5.26 -3.77 -15.90
C ILE A 158 -4.05 -2.86 -15.73
N ILE A 159 -4.01 -2.09 -14.67
CA ILE A 159 -2.99 -1.07 -14.44
C ILE A 159 -2.08 -1.52 -13.28
N ALA A 160 -0.83 -1.79 -13.58
CA ALA A 160 0.21 -1.94 -12.58
C ALA A 160 0.63 -0.55 -12.10
N ASN A 161 0.39 -0.27 -10.83
CA ASN A 161 0.84 0.95 -10.18
C ASN A 161 2.33 0.82 -9.84
N CYS A 162 3.16 1.28 -10.76
CA CYS A 162 4.62 1.34 -10.67
C CYS A 162 5.13 2.76 -10.40
N ALA A 163 4.24 3.69 -10.01
CA ALA A 163 4.60 5.07 -9.79
C ALA A 163 5.49 5.26 -8.56
N GLU A 164 5.14 4.66 -7.42
CA GLU A 164 5.83 4.86 -6.13
C GLU A 164 6.11 6.35 -5.85
N CYS A 165 5.03 7.17 -5.92
CA CYS A 165 5.10 8.63 -5.82
C CYS A 165 5.32 9.14 -4.39
N GLU A 166 5.14 8.30 -3.36
CA GLU A 166 5.39 8.65 -1.97
C GLU A 166 6.89 8.89 -1.76
N PRO A 167 7.29 10.06 -1.21
CA PRO A 167 8.69 10.36 -0.98
C PRO A 167 9.37 9.35 -0.05
N TYR A 168 10.68 9.18 -0.22
CA TYR A 168 11.57 8.30 0.54
C TYR A 168 11.39 6.80 0.32
N LEU A 169 10.23 6.32 -0.16
CA LEU A 169 9.99 4.90 -0.42
C LEU A 169 10.66 4.44 -1.69
N THR A 170 11.28 3.25 -1.65
CA THR A 170 12.00 2.66 -2.78
C THR A 170 11.80 1.14 -2.90
N SER A 171 10.84 0.58 -2.18
CA SER A 171 10.51 -0.85 -2.20
C SER A 171 10.04 -1.32 -3.58
N ASP A 172 9.10 -0.57 -4.20
CA ASP A 172 8.57 -0.92 -5.52
C ASP A 172 9.63 -0.69 -6.61
N TYR A 173 10.43 0.39 -6.50
CA TYR A 173 11.57 0.61 -7.38
C TYR A 173 12.55 -0.57 -7.36
N ARG A 174 12.96 -1.01 -6.17
CA ARG A 174 13.89 -2.13 -6.04
C ARG A 174 13.28 -3.43 -6.56
N ARG A 175 11.99 -3.68 -6.31
CA ARG A 175 11.29 -4.84 -6.87
C ARG A 175 11.32 -4.83 -8.40
N MET A 176 11.04 -3.70 -9.03
CA MET A 176 11.09 -3.56 -10.48
C MET A 176 12.50 -3.73 -11.07
N ILE A 177 13.53 -3.38 -10.31
CA ILE A 177 14.93 -3.56 -10.74
C ILE A 177 15.42 -4.99 -10.55
N GLU A 178 15.05 -5.65 -9.46
CA GLU A 178 15.63 -6.94 -9.09
C GLU A 178 14.82 -8.13 -9.61
N GLU A 179 13.49 -7.99 -9.71
CA GLU A 179 12.59 -9.09 -10.11
C GLU A 179 11.48 -8.62 -11.06
N PRO A 180 11.79 -7.88 -12.15
CA PRO A 180 10.79 -7.35 -13.05
C PRO A 180 9.99 -8.46 -13.78
N GLU A 181 10.60 -9.64 -13.97
CA GLU A 181 9.95 -10.80 -14.61
C GLU A 181 8.75 -11.27 -13.80
N LYS A 182 8.85 -11.32 -12.46
CA LYS A 182 7.73 -11.72 -11.60
C LYS A 182 6.55 -10.76 -11.70
N LEU A 183 6.83 -9.46 -11.86
CA LEU A 183 5.81 -8.43 -12.08
C LEU A 183 5.07 -8.64 -13.41
N VAL A 184 5.82 -8.93 -14.49
CA VAL A 184 5.24 -9.20 -15.81
C VAL A 184 4.41 -10.49 -15.81
N GLU A 185 4.91 -11.55 -15.16
CA GLU A 185 4.16 -12.80 -15.02
C GLU A 185 2.88 -12.62 -14.18
N GLY A 186 2.92 -11.81 -13.11
CA GLY A 186 1.72 -11.42 -12.37
C GLY A 186 0.68 -10.70 -13.24
N MET A 187 1.12 -9.80 -14.12
CA MET A 187 0.25 -9.13 -15.10
C MET A 187 -0.36 -10.14 -16.07
N LYS A 188 0.40 -11.12 -16.59
CA LYS A 188 -0.11 -12.16 -17.50
C LYS A 188 -1.22 -12.98 -16.86
N ILE A 189 -1.05 -13.36 -15.58
CA ILE A 189 -2.07 -14.10 -14.81
C ILE A 189 -3.36 -13.29 -14.71
N ILE A 190 -3.28 -12.00 -14.40
CA ILE A 190 -4.48 -11.16 -14.32
C ILE A 190 -5.12 -10.99 -15.70
N LEU A 191 -4.32 -10.79 -16.75
CA LEU A 191 -4.83 -10.68 -18.14
C LEU A 191 -5.50 -11.97 -18.65
N GLN A 192 -5.19 -13.14 -18.06
CA GLN A 192 -5.92 -14.37 -18.37
C GLN A 192 -7.37 -14.30 -17.89
N LEU A 193 -7.62 -13.69 -16.71
CA LEU A 193 -8.98 -13.47 -16.20
C LEU A 193 -9.80 -12.51 -17.06
N PHE A 194 -9.15 -11.59 -17.78
CA PHE A 194 -9.79 -10.52 -18.55
C PHE A 194 -9.27 -10.51 -20.01
N PRO A 195 -9.81 -11.36 -20.88
CA PRO A 195 -9.25 -11.59 -22.23
C PRO A 195 -9.27 -10.34 -23.14
N HIS A 196 -10.17 -9.39 -22.88
CA HIS A 196 -10.27 -8.14 -23.64
C HIS A 196 -9.44 -7.00 -23.08
N ALA A 197 -8.87 -7.16 -21.90
CA ALA A 197 -8.12 -6.11 -21.23
C ALA A 197 -6.69 -5.96 -21.77
N LYS A 198 -6.16 -4.72 -21.65
CA LYS A 198 -4.76 -4.39 -21.85
C LYS A 198 -4.07 -4.14 -20.50
N GLY A 199 -2.85 -4.63 -20.36
CA GLY A 199 -1.99 -4.40 -19.20
C GLY A 199 -1.16 -3.13 -19.40
N ILE A 200 -1.18 -2.22 -18.42
CA ILE A 200 -0.42 -0.97 -18.44
C ILE A 200 0.48 -0.91 -17.20
N PHE A 201 1.79 -0.79 -17.39
CA PHE A 201 2.73 -0.51 -16.31
C PHE A 201 2.94 1.01 -16.24
N GLY A 202 2.31 1.68 -15.26
CA GLY A 202 2.41 3.12 -15.07
C GLY A 202 3.63 3.48 -14.23
N VAL A 203 4.72 3.92 -14.85
CA VAL A 203 6.02 4.18 -14.20
C VAL A 203 6.39 5.65 -14.30
N GLU A 204 6.77 6.29 -13.18
CA GLU A 204 7.25 7.68 -13.20
C GLU A 204 8.61 7.80 -13.87
N ASP A 205 8.83 8.93 -14.58
CA ASP A 205 10.04 9.21 -15.39
C ASP A 205 11.32 9.41 -14.57
N ASN A 206 11.23 9.49 -13.24
CA ASN A 206 12.39 9.42 -12.35
C ASN A 206 12.98 8.00 -12.19
N LYS A 207 12.41 7.01 -12.88
CA LYS A 207 12.82 5.59 -12.89
C LYS A 207 13.08 5.10 -14.32
N PRO A 208 14.01 5.76 -15.08
CA PRO A 208 14.26 5.42 -16.48
C PRO A 208 14.74 3.98 -16.67
N ASP A 209 15.51 3.47 -15.73
CA ASP A 209 16.01 2.09 -15.71
C ASP A 209 14.89 1.04 -15.54
N CYS A 210 13.88 1.31 -14.72
CA CYS A 210 12.69 0.48 -14.62
C CYS A 210 11.87 0.51 -15.91
N ILE A 211 11.71 1.69 -16.51
CA ILE A 211 10.99 1.86 -17.80
C ILE A 211 11.68 1.02 -18.87
N GLU A 212 13.00 1.12 -19.03
CA GLU A 212 13.78 0.40 -20.02
C GLU A 212 13.67 -1.12 -19.83
N LYS A 213 13.84 -1.62 -18.59
CA LYS A 213 13.72 -3.05 -18.27
C LYS A 213 12.33 -3.60 -18.58
N LEU A 214 11.28 -2.92 -18.13
CA LEU A 214 9.92 -3.37 -18.37
C LEU A 214 9.56 -3.31 -19.86
N GLN A 215 9.99 -2.26 -20.59
CA GLN A 215 9.78 -2.18 -22.05
C GLN A 215 10.44 -3.34 -22.78
N ALA A 216 11.66 -3.74 -22.38
CA ALA A 216 12.35 -4.87 -22.98
C ALA A 216 11.58 -6.19 -22.74
N LEU A 217 11.05 -6.39 -21.51
CA LEU A 217 10.31 -7.60 -21.15
C LEU A 217 8.95 -7.72 -21.86
N VAL A 218 8.29 -6.61 -22.14
CA VAL A 218 6.96 -6.61 -22.80
C VAL A 218 7.03 -6.37 -24.31
N ALA A 219 8.20 -6.25 -24.92
CA ALA A 219 8.37 -5.89 -26.33
C ALA A 219 7.66 -6.83 -27.32
N GLY A 220 7.43 -8.10 -26.95
CA GLY A 220 6.72 -9.10 -27.76
C GLY A 220 5.24 -9.27 -27.40
N GLU A 221 4.73 -8.54 -26.41
CA GLU A 221 3.41 -8.77 -25.83
C GLU A 221 2.38 -7.75 -26.36
N SER A 222 1.46 -8.22 -27.21
CA SER A 222 0.48 -7.33 -27.88
C SER A 222 -0.52 -6.66 -26.93
N ARG A 223 -0.72 -7.22 -25.75
CA ARG A 223 -1.68 -6.72 -24.74
C ARG A 223 -1.03 -5.99 -23.58
N MET A 224 0.29 -5.75 -23.59
CA MET A 224 0.99 -5.06 -22.52
C MET A 224 1.77 -3.85 -23.03
N GLU A 225 1.79 -2.79 -22.25
CA GLU A 225 2.57 -1.59 -22.54
C GLU A 225 3.12 -0.95 -21.28
N VAL A 226 4.25 -0.25 -21.40
CA VAL A 226 4.80 0.60 -20.35
C VAL A 226 4.41 2.04 -20.66
N CYS A 227 3.78 2.70 -19.68
CA CYS A 227 3.31 4.08 -19.78
C CYS A 227 4.17 4.99 -18.89
N PRO A 228 5.12 5.76 -19.47
CA PRO A 228 5.87 6.75 -18.72
C PRO A 228 4.97 7.88 -18.22
N LEU A 229 5.06 8.16 -16.91
CA LEU A 229 4.28 9.16 -16.21
C LEU A 229 5.18 10.29 -15.70
N GLN A 230 4.65 11.50 -15.64
CA GLN A 230 5.36 12.62 -15.02
C GLN A 230 5.57 12.37 -13.53
N THR A 231 6.80 12.47 -13.04
CA THR A 231 7.11 12.42 -11.60
C THR A 231 6.40 13.55 -10.87
N LYS A 232 5.42 13.19 -10.03
CA LYS A 232 4.56 14.13 -9.33
C LYS A 232 3.75 13.42 -8.25
N TYR A 233 3.47 14.05 -7.15
CA TYR A 233 2.63 13.48 -6.09
C TYR A 233 1.19 14.07 -6.14
N PRO A 234 0.12 13.26 -6.06
CA PRO A 234 0.07 11.80 -5.91
C PRO A 234 -0.17 11.03 -7.24
N GLN A 235 0.85 10.89 -8.09
CA GLN A 235 0.73 10.20 -9.39
C GLN A 235 0.29 8.73 -9.25
N GLY A 236 0.71 8.06 -8.15
CA GLY A 236 0.29 6.70 -7.81
C GLY A 236 -1.08 6.61 -7.11
N GLY A 237 -1.76 7.72 -6.87
CA GLY A 237 -3.14 7.70 -6.40
C GLY A 237 -4.04 7.00 -7.42
N GLU A 238 -4.90 6.06 -6.99
CA GLU A 238 -5.69 5.21 -7.89
C GLU A 238 -6.46 6.00 -8.95
N ARG A 239 -7.15 7.09 -8.54
CA ARG A 239 -7.92 7.95 -9.46
C ARG A 239 -7.01 8.70 -10.43
N GLN A 240 -5.90 9.25 -9.92
CA GLN A 240 -4.92 10.00 -10.71
C GLN A 240 -4.23 9.10 -11.72
N LEU A 241 -3.91 7.87 -11.32
CA LEU A 241 -3.27 6.89 -12.17
C LEU A 241 -4.22 6.41 -13.29
N ILE A 242 -5.47 6.09 -12.97
CA ILE A 242 -6.50 5.75 -13.96
C ILE A 242 -6.63 6.89 -14.97
N PHE A 243 -6.77 8.14 -14.49
CA PHE A 243 -6.88 9.30 -15.38
C PHE A 243 -5.64 9.49 -16.26
N ALA A 244 -4.45 9.42 -15.68
CA ALA A 244 -3.21 9.61 -16.43
C ALA A 244 -2.99 8.54 -17.51
N THR A 245 -3.32 7.28 -17.22
CA THR A 245 -3.08 6.16 -18.14
C THR A 245 -4.19 6.01 -19.19
N THR A 246 -5.45 6.19 -18.81
CA THR A 246 -6.62 5.86 -19.67
C THR A 246 -7.45 7.07 -20.09
N GLY A 247 -7.32 8.22 -19.42
CA GLY A 247 -8.19 9.39 -19.59
C GLY A 247 -9.55 9.27 -18.89
N ARG A 248 -9.83 8.15 -18.18
CA ARG A 248 -11.09 7.91 -17.47
C ARG A 248 -11.05 8.52 -16.08
N SER A 249 -12.20 8.91 -15.57
CA SER A 249 -12.35 9.48 -14.21
C SER A 249 -13.32 8.66 -13.39
N ILE A 250 -13.04 8.52 -12.10
CA ILE A 250 -13.93 7.90 -11.11
C ILE A 250 -14.13 8.85 -9.93
N ASN A 251 -15.26 8.73 -9.24
CA ASN A 251 -15.60 9.50 -8.05
C ASN A 251 -15.71 8.60 -6.81
N SER A 252 -16.09 9.17 -5.64
CA SER A 252 -16.18 8.45 -4.37
C SER A 252 -17.24 7.35 -4.32
N LYS A 253 -18.18 7.32 -5.28
CA LYS A 253 -19.26 6.33 -5.37
C LYS A 253 -18.94 5.21 -6.38
N MET A 254 -17.86 5.35 -7.13
CA MET A 254 -17.43 4.41 -8.16
C MET A 254 -16.24 3.60 -7.68
N LEU A 255 -16.18 2.35 -8.14
CA LEU A 255 -14.98 1.52 -8.09
C LEU A 255 -14.20 1.65 -9.41
N PRO A 256 -12.89 1.36 -9.43
CA PRO A 256 -12.13 1.30 -10.69
C PRO A 256 -12.78 0.43 -11.77
N ALA A 257 -13.41 -0.69 -11.39
CA ALA A 257 -14.14 -1.58 -12.28
C ALA A 257 -15.32 -0.90 -12.99
N ASP A 258 -15.97 0.09 -12.37
CA ASP A 258 -17.06 0.86 -13.02
C ASP A 258 -16.55 1.72 -14.18
N ALA A 259 -15.24 2.02 -14.18
CA ALA A 259 -14.55 2.68 -15.28
C ALA A 259 -13.79 1.66 -16.19
N GLY A 260 -14.07 0.37 -16.07
CA GLY A 260 -13.41 -0.67 -16.84
C GLY A 260 -11.93 -0.86 -16.50
N CYS A 261 -11.52 -0.54 -15.27
CA CYS A 261 -10.13 -0.60 -14.82
C CYS A 261 -9.98 -1.48 -13.57
N ILE A 262 -8.85 -2.18 -13.49
CA ILE A 262 -8.35 -2.78 -12.27
C ILE A 262 -6.95 -2.21 -12.01
N VAL A 263 -6.68 -1.80 -10.78
CA VAL A 263 -5.38 -1.21 -10.40
C VAL A 263 -4.77 -2.04 -9.29
N ASP A 264 -3.56 -2.56 -9.49
CA ASP A 264 -2.80 -3.27 -8.47
C ASP A 264 -1.37 -2.73 -8.36
N ASN A 265 -0.84 -2.72 -7.14
CA ASN A 265 0.53 -2.32 -6.87
C ASN A 265 1.54 -3.40 -7.31
N VAL A 266 2.80 -3.02 -7.54
CA VAL A 266 3.91 -3.90 -7.91
C VAL A 266 4.00 -5.15 -7.03
N GLU A 267 4.03 -4.98 -5.71
CA GLU A 267 4.12 -6.10 -4.76
C GLU A 267 2.89 -7.01 -4.81
N THR A 268 1.70 -6.45 -5.05
CA THR A 268 0.47 -7.24 -5.20
C THR A 268 0.55 -8.17 -6.41
N MET A 269 1.06 -7.67 -7.54
CA MET A 269 1.22 -8.48 -8.75
C MET A 269 2.24 -9.60 -8.56
N VAL A 270 3.36 -9.31 -7.89
CA VAL A 270 4.35 -10.34 -7.53
C VAL A 270 3.76 -11.38 -6.57
N ALA A 271 2.94 -10.96 -5.61
CA ALA A 271 2.25 -11.87 -4.70
C ALA A 271 1.23 -12.76 -5.44
N ILE A 272 0.50 -12.22 -6.43
CA ILE A 272 -0.38 -13.00 -7.31
C ILE A 272 0.41 -14.07 -8.05
N TYR A 273 1.54 -13.71 -8.66
CA TYR A 273 2.42 -14.67 -9.32
C TYR A 273 2.88 -15.78 -8.37
N ASN A 274 3.38 -15.42 -7.20
CA ASN A 274 3.83 -16.38 -6.20
C ASN A 274 2.70 -17.31 -5.71
N ALA A 275 1.49 -16.78 -5.52
CA ALA A 275 0.33 -17.55 -5.10
C ALA A 275 -0.12 -18.54 -6.17
N VAL A 276 -0.23 -18.10 -7.42
CA VAL A 276 -0.80 -18.93 -8.50
C VAL A 276 0.22 -19.94 -9.03
N ARG A 277 1.49 -19.51 -9.21
CA ARG A 277 2.55 -20.37 -9.75
C ARG A 277 3.12 -21.33 -8.72
N PHE A 278 3.37 -20.86 -7.50
CA PHE A 278 4.10 -21.62 -6.47
C PHE A 278 3.25 -22.00 -5.26
N GLY A 279 1.95 -21.65 -5.21
CA GLY A 279 1.09 -21.91 -4.06
C GLY A 279 1.49 -21.17 -2.78
N ARG A 280 2.40 -20.17 -2.87
CA ARG A 280 2.96 -19.49 -1.70
C ARG A 280 2.03 -18.41 -1.17
N PRO A 281 1.65 -18.46 0.11
CA PRO A 281 0.85 -17.41 0.73
C PRO A 281 1.63 -16.13 0.97
N LEU A 282 0.90 -15.02 1.17
CA LEU A 282 1.50 -13.72 1.48
C LEU A 282 2.03 -13.69 2.92
N THR A 283 3.29 -14.03 3.10
CA THR A 283 4.01 -14.05 4.39
C THR A 283 5.15 -13.05 4.47
N ASN A 284 5.56 -12.49 3.33
CA ASN A 284 6.73 -11.61 3.24
C ASN A 284 6.42 -10.31 2.48
N ARG A 285 7.24 -9.28 2.72
CA ARG A 285 7.17 -8.00 2.01
C ARG A 285 8.56 -7.40 1.80
N ILE A 286 8.68 -6.47 0.83
CA ILE A 286 9.78 -5.51 0.83
C ILE A 286 9.35 -4.30 1.67
N PHE A 287 10.27 -3.86 2.52
CA PHE A 287 10.05 -2.78 3.48
C PHE A 287 11.22 -1.80 3.45
N THR A 288 10.94 -0.52 3.28
CA THR A 288 11.96 0.54 3.26
C THR A 288 12.21 1.08 4.68
N VAL A 289 13.43 1.01 5.19
CA VAL A 289 13.87 1.76 6.38
C VAL A 289 14.72 2.91 5.89
N THR A 290 14.34 4.15 6.18
CA THR A 290 14.94 5.34 5.56
C THR A 290 14.80 6.60 6.42
N GLY A 291 15.38 7.67 5.96
CA GLY A 291 15.40 8.98 6.60
C GLY A 291 16.81 9.38 7.01
N ASP A 292 16.98 10.66 7.29
CA ASP A 292 18.27 11.25 7.66
C ASP A 292 18.72 10.91 9.09
N ALA A 293 17.83 10.35 9.91
CA ALA A 293 18.16 9.83 11.23
C ALA A 293 18.62 8.36 11.22
N VAL A 294 18.42 7.61 10.12
CA VAL A 294 18.78 6.20 10.02
C VAL A 294 20.25 6.05 9.64
N CYS A 295 20.96 5.12 10.31
CA CYS A 295 22.37 4.89 10.06
C CYS A 295 22.63 4.32 8.65
N GLU A 296 21.92 3.25 8.27
CA GLU A 296 22.04 2.60 6.98
C GLU A 296 20.69 2.45 6.27
N PRO A 297 20.15 3.54 5.66
CA PRO A 297 18.90 3.44 4.92
C PRO A 297 18.97 2.38 3.83
N ARG A 298 17.94 1.50 3.75
CA ARG A 298 17.84 0.42 2.74
C ARG A 298 16.46 -0.23 2.68
N ASN A 299 16.31 -1.14 1.72
CA ASN A 299 15.15 -2.00 1.62
C ASN A 299 15.48 -3.40 2.16
N PHE A 300 14.53 -3.95 2.93
CA PHE A 300 14.61 -5.29 3.47
C PHE A 300 13.50 -6.17 2.90
N TYR A 301 13.80 -7.44 2.60
CA TYR A 301 12.79 -8.48 2.42
C TYR A 301 12.52 -9.08 3.80
N ILE A 302 11.33 -8.91 4.30
CA ILE A 302 10.95 -9.19 5.68
C ILE A 302 9.82 -10.19 5.79
N SER A 303 9.78 -10.91 6.91
CA SER A 303 8.63 -11.68 7.37
C SER A 303 7.57 -10.73 7.96
N ILE A 304 6.31 -10.87 7.55
CA ILE A 304 5.18 -10.14 8.15
C ILE A 304 5.07 -10.54 9.62
N GLY A 305 4.86 -9.57 10.50
CA GLY A 305 4.85 -9.76 11.96
C GLY A 305 6.14 -9.29 12.65
N THR A 306 7.23 -9.07 11.90
CA THR A 306 8.49 -8.50 12.42
C THR A 306 8.24 -7.10 12.97
N SER A 307 8.80 -6.77 14.13
CA SER A 307 8.66 -5.44 14.73
C SER A 307 9.45 -4.36 13.97
N TYR A 308 8.96 -3.14 14.00
CA TYR A 308 9.69 -1.99 13.44
C TYR A 308 11.01 -1.73 14.18
N SER A 309 11.13 -2.11 15.46
CA SER A 309 12.37 -2.02 16.22
C SER A 309 13.46 -2.90 15.61
N GLN A 310 13.17 -4.17 15.32
CA GLN A 310 14.14 -5.07 14.66
C GLN A 310 14.59 -4.53 13.29
N LEU A 311 13.66 -3.94 12.53
CA LEU A 311 13.98 -3.34 11.23
C LEU A 311 14.92 -2.13 11.37
N LEU A 312 14.69 -1.30 12.38
CA LEU A 312 15.54 -0.16 12.67
C LEU A 312 16.93 -0.60 13.13
N GLU A 313 17.01 -1.61 13.99
CA GLU A 313 18.27 -2.21 14.43
C GLU A 313 19.06 -2.81 13.26
N ALA A 314 18.39 -3.54 12.36
CA ALA A 314 19.00 -4.12 11.16
C ALA A 314 19.52 -3.05 10.17
N ALA A 315 18.97 -1.83 10.23
CA ALA A 315 19.44 -0.64 9.52
C ALA A 315 20.54 0.14 10.28
N GLY A 316 21.16 -0.48 11.30
CA GLY A 316 22.22 0.12 12.10
C GLY A 316 21.73 1.11 13.18
N GLY A 317 20.43 1.18 13.44
CA GLY A 317 19.84 2.09 14.39
C GLY A 317 19.79 3.55 13.92
N LEU A 318 19.73 4.47 14.87
CA LEU A 318 19.68 5.91 14.63
C LEU A 318 21.07 6.56 14.79
N VAL A 319 21.47 7.42 13.87
CA VAL A 319 22.69 8.26 13.97
C VAL A 319 22.48 9.45 14.91
N ALA A 320 21.22 9.87 15.08
CA ALA A 320 20.80 10.95 15.98
C ALA A 320 19.37 10.68 16.46
N PRO A 321 18.93 11.24 17.59
CA PRO A 321 17.54 11.09 18.04
C PRO A 321 16.56 11.55 16.95
N ALA A 322 15.64 10.67 16.54
CA ALA A 322 14.60 11.02 15.58
C ALA A 322 13.57 11.94 16.26
N LYS A 323 13.35 13.12 15.71
CA LYS A 323 12.27 14.01 16.13
C LYS A 323 10.92 13.59 15.58
N LYS A 324 10.93 12.82 14.48
CA LYS A 324 9.72 12.22 13.90
C LYS A 324 10.01 10.86 13.31
N MET A 325 9.15 9.90 13.65
CA MET A 325 9.12 8.58 13.04
C MET A 325 7.75 8.37 12.38
N ILE A 326 7.73 7.82 11.17
CA ILE A 326 6.52 7.66 10.37
C ILE A 326 6.46 6.23 9.83
N ALA A 327 5.34 5.54 10.03
CA ALA A 327 5.00 4.32 9.31
C ALA A 327 4.47 4.69 7.92
N GLY A 328 5.20 4.33 6.87
CA GLY A 328 4.97 4.80 5.52
C GLY A 328 5.80 6.04 5.17
N GLY A 329 5.34 6.81 4.18
CA GLY A 329 6.01 8.04 3.76
C GLY A 329 5.44 9.30 4.40
N PRO A 330 6.04 10.48 4.14
CA PRO A 330 5.71 11.72 4.84
C PRO A 330 4.36 12.32 4.44
N MET A 331 3.77 11.91 3.31
CA MET A 331 2.54 12.51 2.81
C MET A 331 1.27 11.81 3.31
N MET A 332 1.24 10.46 3.32
CA MET A 332 0.09 9.67 3.74
C MET A 332 0.35 8.75 4.94
N GLY A 333 1.58 8.64 5.42
CA GLY A 333 1.95 7.80 6.54
C GLY A 333 1.41 8.27 7.89
N PHE A 334 1.60 7.44 8.93
CA PHE A 334 1.16 7.70 10.29
C PHE A 334 2.37 7.98 11.18
N ALA A 335 2.34 9.09 11.92
CA ALA A 335 3.37 9.37 12.93
C ALA A 335 3.34 8.30 14.03
N LEU A 336 4.49 7.70 14.31
CA LEU A 336 4.66 6.69 15.35
C LEU A 336 5.14 7.36 16.64
N PHE A 337 4.61 6.90 17.76
CA PHE A 337 5.15 7.24 19.09
C PHE A 337 6.01 6.09 19.65
N SER A 338 5.97 4.90 19.04
CA SER A 338 6.80 3.75 19.36
C SER A 338 7.07 2.94 18.10
N VAL A 339 8.25 2.34 18.01
CA VAL A 339 8.63 1.34 17.00
C VAL A 339 8.35 -0.10 17.46
N ASP A 340 7.80 -0.28 18.65
CA ASP A 340 7.34 -1.58 19.14
C ASP A 340 5.93 -1.89 18.60
N VAL A 341 5.85 -1.99 17.30
CA VAL A 341 4.65 -2.33 16.54
C VAL A 341 5.01 -3.31 15.42
N PRO A 342 4.12 -4.25 15.05
CA PRO A 342 4.41 -5.23 14.02
C PRO A 342 4.25 -4.66 12.60
N THR A 343 4.98 -5.25 11.67
CA THR A 343 4.69 -5.13 10.25
C THR A 343 3.46 -5.97 9.89
N THR A 344 2.71 -5.52 8.90
CA THR A 344 1.49 -6.17 8.40
C THR A 344 1.55 -6.31 6.88
N LYS A 345 0.54 -6.94 6.28
CA LYS A 345 0.43 -7.06 4.81
C LYS A 345 0.46 -5.71 4.09
N THR A 346 0.10 -4.61 4.74
CA THR A 346 -0.04 -3.28 4.13
C THR A 346 1.06 -2.28 4.50
N THR A 347 1.94 -2.63 5.42
CA THR A 347 3.04 -1.74 5.82
C THR A 347 4.13 -1.67 4.73
N SER A 348 4.71 -0.50 4.48
CA SER A 348 5.66 -0.26 3.40
C SER A 348 7.00 0.31 3.84
N ALA A 349 7.02 1.14 4.89
CA ALA A 349 8.25 1.82 5.31
C ALA A 349 8.24 2.26 6.76
N LEU A 350 9.45 2.47 7.29
CA LEU A 350 9.77 3.28 8.47
C LEU A 350 10.63 4.45 8.02
N LEU A 351 10.13 5.66 8.20
CA LEU A 351 10.86 6.91 7.95
C LEU A 351 11.21 7.56 9.28
N CYS A 352 12.51 7.75 9.55
CA CYS A 352 13.01 8.43 10.73
C CYS A 352 13.69 9.74 10.33
N MET A 353 13.22 10.85 10.88
CA MET A 353 13.68 12.20 10.55
C MET A 353 14.31 12.89 11.74
N THR A 354 15.46 13.55 11.55
CA THR A 354 16.15 14.37 12.56
C THR A 354 15.37 15.64 12.88
N GLU A 355 14.50 16.08 11.98
CA GLU A 355 13.69 17.28 12.11
C GLU A 355 12.21 17.00 11.81
N ASP A 356 11.32 17.59 12.59
CA ASP A 356 9.88 17.64 12.30
C ASP A 356 9.53 19.02 11.73
N GLU A 357 9.65 19.14 10.41
CA GLU A 357 9.35 20.39 9.71
C GLU A 357 7.92 20.88 9.93
N ALA A 358 6.97 19.97 10.15
CA ALA A 358 5.56 20.35 10.38
C ALA A 358 5.35 21.01 11.74
N SER A 359 6.15 20.63 12.76
CA SER A 359 6.03 21.17 14.12
C SER A 359 6.82 22.46 14.36
N LYS A 360 7.71 22.86 13.43
CA LYS A 360 8.54 24.06 13.56
C LYS A 360 7.76 25.38 13.51
N TYR A 361 6.57 25.36 12.94
CA TYR A 361 5.83 26.57 12.62
C TYR A 361 4.43 26.53 13.24
N GLU A 362 4.03 27.63 13.82
CA GLU A 362 2.65 27.82 14.28
C GLU A 362 1.69 27.98 13.09
N THR A 363 0.50 27.44 13.25
CA THR A 363 -0.59 27.61 12.29
C THR A 363 -1.11 29.05 12.37
N THR A 364 -1.28 29.71 11.21
CA THR A 364 -1.86 31.04 11.13
C THR A 364 -3.19 31.05 10.36
N ALA A 365 -3.88 32.17 10.39
CA ALA A 365 -5.13 32.35 9.64
C ALA A 365 -4.93 32.16 8.13
N CYS A 366 -5.97 31.70 7.45
CA CYS A 366 -5.96 31.55 6.00
C CYS A 366 -5.81 32.91 5.30
N ILE A 367 -4.82 33.04 4.41
CA ILE A 367 -4.56 34.27 3.64
C ILE A 367 -5.26 34.26 2.27
N ASN A 368 -6.11 33.28 2.00
CA ASN A 368 -6.89 33.12 0.74
C ASN A 368 -6.03 33.09 -0.55
N CYS A 369 -4.82 32.54 -0.51
CA CYS A 369 -3.87 32.52 -1.63
C CYS A 369 -4.20 31.53 -2.76
N GLY A 370 -5.15 30.59 -2.58
CA GLY A 370 -5.58 29.62 -3.60
C GLY A 370 -4.67 28.40 -3.82
N ARG A 371 -3.45 28.38 -3.29
CA ARG A 371 -2.48 27.28 -3.54
C ARG A 371 -3.01 25.88 -3.25
N CYS A 372 -3.83 25.73 -2.20
CA CYS A 372 -4.44 24.45 -1.84
C CYS A 372 -5.46 23.96 -2.88
N VAL A 373 -6.12 24.87 -3.59
CA VAL A 373 -7.06 24.57 -4.69
C VAL A 373 -6.28 24.13 -5.93
N GLU A 374 -5.23 24.85 -6.29
CA GLU A 374 -4.36 24.51 -7.43
C GLU A 374 -3.68 23.16 -7.25
N ALA A 375 -3.25 22.83 -6.03
CA ALA A 375 -2.60 21.55 -5.71
C ALA A 375 -3.57 20.38 -5.57
N CYS A 376 -4.88 20.62 -5.44
CA CYS A 376 -5.84 19.55 -5.21
C CYS A 376 -6.04 18.69 -6.48
N PRO A 377 -5.73 17.36 -6.44
CA PRO A 377 -5.91 16.49 -7.59
C PRO A 377 -7.39 16.20 -7.91
N GLU A 378 -8.30 16.46 -6.96
CA GLU A 378 -9.75 16.29 -7.09
C GLU A 378 -10.46 17.63 -7.36
N ALA A 379 -9.72 18.70 -7.63
CA ALA A 379 -10.25 20.05 -7.90
C ALA A 379 -11.20 20.60 -6.80
N LEU A 380 -10.99 20.18 -5.55
CA LEU A 380 -11.75 20.65 -4.38
C LEU A 380 -11.26 22.03 -3.91
N VAL A 381 -11.98 22.61 -2.95
CA VAL A 381 -11.58 23.84 -2.24
C VAL A 381 -11.19 23.49 -0.79
N PRO A 382 -9.95 22.97 -0.55
CA PRO A 382 -9.56 22.43 0.75
C PRO A 382 -9.64 23.43 1.91
N SER A 383 -9.42 24.74 1.65
CA SER A 383 -9.56 25.78 2.66
C SER A 383 -10.98 25.92 3.19
N ARG A 384 -11.99 25.79 2.31
CA ARG A 384 -13.40 25.83 2.70
C ARG A 384 -13.82 24.53 3.38
N LEU A 385 -13.39 23.39 2.87
CA LEU A 385 -13.69 22.10 3.49
C LEU A 385 -13.10 22.01 4.91
N ALA A 386 -11.89 22.53 5.13
CA ALA A 386 -11.29 22.60 6.46
C ALA A 386 -12.08 23.54 7.39
N ASP A 387 -12.54 24.69 6.88
CA ASP A 387 -13.38 25.63 7.62
C ASP A 387 -14.69 24.97 8.07
N TYR A 388 -15.40 24.29 7.16
CA TYR A 388 -16.62 23.54 7.51
C TYR A 388 -16.34 22.42 8.51
N SER A 389 -15.17 21.77 8.41
CA SER A 389 -14.75 20.72 9.34
C SER A 389 -14.51 21.27 10.75
N GLU A 390 -13.78 22.37 10.87
CA GLU A 390 -13.46 23.04 12.12
C GLU A 390 -14.72 23.55 12.83
N HIS A 391 -15.74 23.97 12.07
CA HIS A 391 -17.04 24.41 12.57
C HIS A 391 -18.12 23.33 12.62
N LYS A 392 -17.78 22.06 12.38
CA LYS A 392 -18.68 20.88 12.42
C LYS A 392 -19.90 20.99 11.50
N GLN A 393 -19.76 21.68 10.36
CA GLN A 393 -20.84 21.91 9.37
C GLN A 393 -20.89 20.75 8.36
N MET A 394 -21.37 19.57 8.79
CA MET A 394 -21.38 18.34 7.97
C MET A 394 -22.15 18.50 6.65
N ASP A 395 -23.32 19.15 6.68
CA ASP A 395 -24.15 19.32 5.47
C ASP A 395 -23.41 20.13 4.40
N LYS A 396 -22.77 21.25 4.80
CA LYS A 396 -21.94 22.06 3.89
C LYS A 396 -20.70 21.32 3.41
N PHE A 397 -20.09 20.51 4.28
CA PHE A 397 -18.96 19.69 3.89
C PHE A 397 -19.34 18.70 2.77
N GLU A 398 -20.52 18.07 2.85
CA GLU A 398 -21.03 17.18 1.81
C GLU A 398 -21.45 17.96 0.54
N GLU A 399 -22.15 19.08 0.69
CA GLU A 399 -22.54 19.96 -0.42
C GLU A 399 -21.34 20.42 -1.24
N TRP A 400 -20.19 20.66 -0.59
CA TRP A 400 -18.93 21.06 -1.21
C TRP A 400 -18.04 19.88 -1.57
N TYR A 401 -18.62 18.69 -1.74
CA TYR A 401 -17.96 17.47 -2.21
C TYR A 401 -16.82 16.99 -1.30
N GLY A 402 -16.87 17.23 0.01
CA GLY A 402 -15.81 16.84 0.94
C GLY A 402 -15.52 15.34 0.94
N LEU A 403 -16.51 14.49 0.57
CA LEU A 403 -16.34 13.04 0.44
C LEU A 403 -15.44 12.63 -0.74
N GLU A 404 -15.27 13.50 -1.75
CA GLU A 404 -14.38 13.25 -2.87
C GLU A 404 -12.89 13.37 -2.51
N CYS A 405 -12.55 13.91 -1.33
CA CYS A 405 -11.17 14.04 -0.90
C CYS A 405 -10.48 12.67 -0.82
N VAL A 406 -9.35 12.54 -1.52
CA VAL A 406 -8.49 11.33 -1.51
C VAL A 406 -7.42 11.36 -0.40
N GLU A 407 -7.49 12.33 0.51
CA GLU A 407 -6.66 12.43 1.73
C GLU A 407 -5.13 12.51 1.46
N CYS A 408 -4.73 12.91 0.26
CA CYS A 408 -3.34 12.89 -0.20
C CYS A 408 -2.38 13.87 0.51
N GLY A 409 -2.87 14.86 1.25
CA GLY A 409 -2.02 15.82 1.96
C GLY A 409 -1.47 16.99 1.12
N SER A 410 -1.61 16.99 -0.20
CA SER A 410 -1.06 18.05 -1.08
C SER A 410 -1.45 19.47 -0.67
N CYS A 411 -2.70 19.66 -0.23
CA CYS A 411 -3.22 20.95 0.23
C CYS A 411 -2.51 21.46 1.50
N SER A 412 -2.21 20.59 2.46
CA SER A 412 -1.45 20.94 3.67
C SER A 412 0.00 21.24 3.31
N TYR A 413 0.60 20.45 2.43
CA TYR A 413 1.99 20.63 1.99
C TYR A 413 2.25 22.02 1.39
N VAL A 414 1.36 22.53 0.55
CA VAL A 414 1.53 23.85 -0.11
C VAL A 414 1.04 25.03 0.72
N CYS A 415 0.44 24.80 1.89
CA CYS A 415 -0.21 25.87 2.67
C CYS A 415 0.85 26.77 3.34
N PRO A 416 0.97 28.07 2.95
CA PRO A 416 1.93 28.97 3.59
C PRO A 416 1.53 29.33 5.02
N ALA A 417 0.24 29.24 5.36
CA ALA A 417 -0.28 29.42 6.71
C ALA A 417 -0.16 28.18 7.59
N ARG A 418 0.50 27.10 7.10
CA ARG A 418 0.73 25.83 7.82
C ARG A 418 -0.53 25.20 8.42
N ARG A 419 -1.68 25.41 7.80
CA ARG A 419 -2.95 24.83 8.25
C ARG A 419 -2.99 23.32 8.01
N PRO A 420 -3.48 22.51 8.96
CA PRO A 420 -3.61 21.05 8.83
C PRO A 420 -4.84 20.67 7.99
N LEU A 421 -4.94 21.24 6.76
CA LEU A 421 -6.12 21.14 5.90
C LEU A 421 -6.55 19.67 5.65
N ALA A 422 -5.58 18.82 5.29
CA ALA A 422 -5.87 17.42 5.04
C ALA A 422 -6.38 16.69 6.28
N GLN A 423 -5.82 16.98 7.46
CA GLN A 423 -6.24 16.39 8.72
C GLN A 423 -7.67 16.80 9.10
N SER A 424 -8.00 18.10 8.98
CA SER A 424 -9.35 18.61 9.24
C SER A 424 -10.38 17.94 8.31
N VAL A 425 -10.09 17.87 7.01
CA VAL A 425 -10.97 17.23 6.01
C VAL A 425 -11.12 15.73 6.28
N LYS A 426 -10.02 15.03 6.56
CA LYS A 426 -10.02 13.58 6.88
C LYS A 426 -10.85 13.27 8.11
N THR A 427 -10.75 14.09 9.15
CA THR A 427 -11.54 13.95 10.38
C THR A 427 -13.02 14.08 10.09
N MET A 428 -13.45 15.15 9.39
CA MET A 428 -14.84 15.35 9.05
C MET A 428 -15.40 14.25 8.15
N LYS A 429 -14.62 13.81 7.16
CA LYS A 429 -15.00 12.69 6.28
C LYS A 429 -15.31 11.42 7.08
N LYS A 430 -14.47 11.08 8.06
CA LYS A 430 -14.73 9.94 8.96
C LYS A 430 -16.05 10.10 9.74
N PHE A 431 -16.32 11.29 10.26
CA PHE A 431 -17.58 11.56 10.98
C PHE A 431 -18.80 11.40 10.06
N VAL A 432 -18.78 12.02 8.88
CA VAL A 432 -19.89 11.93 7.91
C VAL A 432 -20.14 10.47 7.51
N LEU A 433 -19.09 9.68 7.23
CA LEU A 433 -19.24 8.28 6.86
C LEU A 433 -19.77 7.43 8.04
N ALA A 434 -19.37 7.74 9.27
CA ALA A 434 -19.89 7.05 10.45
C ALA A 434 -21.39 7.34 10.67
N GLU A 435 -21.81 8.60 10.53
CA GLU A 435 -23.23 8.95 10.63
C GLU A 435 -24.09 8.31 9.53
N LYS A 436 -23.57 8.21 8.31
CA LYS A 436 -24.27 7.50 7.22
C LYS A 436 -24.46 6.01 7.50
N ARG A 437 -23.44 5.35 8.10
CA ARG A 437 -23.53 3.93 8.48
C ARG A 437 -24.57 3.66 9.60
N LYS A 438 -24.80 4.63 10.49
CA LYS A 438 -25.85 4.51 11.54
C LYS A 438 -27.25 4.64 10.99
N LYS A 439 -27.43 5.30 9.84
CA LYS A 439 -28.73 5.54 9.22
C LYS A 439 -29.15 4.45 8.22
N ASN A 440 -28.22 3.61 7.80
CA ASN A 440 -28.42 2.42 6.96
C ASN A 440 -28.40 1.15 7.80
#